data_21ab77ba6ed0bc0b36f0e0021672d2e8
#
_entry.id   21ab77ba6ed0bc0b36f0e0021672d2e8
#
_cell.length_a   1.000
_cell.length_b   1.000
_cell.length_c   1.000
_cell.angle_alpha   90.00
_cell.angle_beta   90.00
_cell.angle_gamma   90.00
#
_symmetry.space_group_name_H-M   'P 1'
#
loop_
_entity.id
_entity.type
_entity.pdbx_description
1 polymer ?
#
loop_
_entity_poly.entity_id
_entity_poly.type
_entity_poly.pdbx_seq_one_letter_code
_entity_poly.pdbx_strand_id
1 'polypeptide(L)'
;MFDEILIFSALGVLAGLLAGMFGIGGGLIIVPVLIGTFINLGFDESIIVHLAIGTAISCIIFTGLSSANTHRKKNSIDFDHFRPVAIGIIFGALAGAFFAVQIKGLFLKISIAIFIMVVGIQILFDLSFSSKRIHPNKNKSIFAGSVIGFLSAVLGIGGGTFSVPYFKSLGLSLTSSIGTSAACGVPIAIFGTFGYIIAGTNIMILPEMSLGYIYLPALLGVSITSIFSAKYGADLAHYLSQTTLKRLMASWFFIISIYLFLV
;
A
#
# COMPACT_ATOMS: atom_id res chain seq x y z
N MET A 1 -14.88 10.41 19.12
CA MET A 1 -15.39 9.78 17.88
C MET A 1 -15.58 10.78 16.73
N PHE A 2 -16.37 11.86 16.88
CA PHE A 2 -16.58 12.82 15.79
C PHE A 2 -15.26 13.53 15.40
N ASP A 3 -14.51 13.99 16.39
CA ASP A 3 -13.21 14.65 16.19
C ASP A 3 -12.18 13.73 15.52
N GLU A 4 -12.17 12.46 15.88
CA GLU A 4 -11.28 11.46 15.25
C GLU A 4 -11.62 11.24 13.79
N ILE A 5 -12.90 11.10 13.45
CA ILE A 5 -13.34 10.97 12.05
C ILE A 5 -12.93 12.21 11.25
N LEU A 6 -13.03 13.41 11.85
CA LEU A 6 -12.60 14.66 11.20
C LEU A 6 -11.09 14.64 10.94
N ILE A 7 -10.28 14.25 11.92
CA ILE A 7 -8.82 14.11 11.77
C ILE A 7 -8.50 13.10 10.66
N PHE A 8 -9.08 11.91 10.69
CA PHE A 8 -8.84 10.89 9.67
C PHE A 8 -9.35 11.29 8.29
N SER A 9 -10.43 12.08 8.23
CA SER A 9 -10.91 12.64 6.97
C SER A 9 -9.92 13.64 6.37
N ALA A 10 -9.36 14.53 7.17
CA ALA A 10 -8.32 15.47 6.73
C ALA A 10 -7.05 14.73 6.27
N LEU A 11 -6.61 13.73 7.02
CA LEU A 11 -5.49 12.87 6.64
C LEU A 11 -5.78 12.09 5.36
N GLY A 12 -7.00 11.61 5.17
CA GLY A 12 -7.42 10.94 3.95
C GLY A 12 -7.41 11.84 2.72
N VAL A 13 -7.77 13.13 2.88
CA VAL A 13 -7.61 14.11 1.80
C VAL A 13 -6.15 14.26 1.41
N LEU A 14 -5.25 14.43 2.37
CA LEU A 14 -3.80 14.55 2.13
C LEU A 14 -3.24 13.28 1.48
N ALA A 15 -3.53 12.12 2.07
CA ALA A 15 -3.06 10.83 1.58
C ALA A 15 -3.58 10.54 0.17
N GLY A 16 -4.85 10.86 -0.10
CA GLY A 16 -5.45 10.67 -1.41
C GLY A 16 -4.85 11.61 -2.47
N LEU A 17 -4.65 12.89 -2.17
CA LEU A 17 -3.97 13.82 -3.05
C LEU A 17 -2.58 13.31 -3.45
N LEU A 18 -1.76 12.94 -2.47
CA LEU A 18 -0.41 12.43 -2.70
C LEU A 18 -0.43 11.08 -3.44
N ALA A 19 -1.33 10.17 -3.07
CA ALA A 19 -1.49 8.89 -3.75
C ALA A 19 -1.93 9.07 -5.21
N GLY A 20 -2.82 10.01 -5.47
CA GLY A 20 -3.26 10.38 -6.82
C GLY A 20 -2.14 11.01 -7.64
N MET A 21 -1.40 11.96 -7.06
CA MET A 21 -0.26 12.60 -7.72
C MET A 21 0.84 11.59 -8.09
N PHE A 22 1.14 10.68 -7.20
CA PHE A 22 2.28 9.77 -7.35
C PHE A 22 1.94 8.44 -8.02
N GLY A 23 0.65 8.06 -8.07
CA GLY A 23 0.20 6.84 -8.74
C GLY A 23 0.68 5.52 -8.11
N ILE A 24 1.15 5.53 -6.85
CA ILE A 24 1.80 4.36 -6.19
C ILE A 24 0.81 3.52 -5.37
N GLY A 25 -0.49 3.88 -5.39
CA GLY A 25 -1.46 3.25 -4.48
C GLY A 25 -1.20 3.63 -3.01
N GLY A 26 -2.14 4.24 -2.33
CA GLY A 26 -2.00 5.00 -1.09
C GLY A 26 -1.23 4.39 0.09
N GLY A 27 -0.91 3.09 0.13
CA GLY A 27 -0.33 2.42 1.30
C GLY A 27 0.98 3.00 1.80
N LEU A 28 1.91 3.33 0.89
CA LEU A 28 3.20 3.96 1.26
C LEU A 28 3.05 5.32 1.95
N ILE A 29 1.90 5.95 1.81
CA ILE A 29 1.58 7.25 2.40
C ILE A 29 0.71 7.06 3.63
N ILE A 30 -0.31 6.20 3.54
CA ILE A 30 -1.30 6.00 4.60
C ILE A 30 -0.65 5.38 5.85
N VAL A 31 0.21 4.35 5.72
CA VAL A 31 0.83 3.67 6.87
C VAL A 31 1.62 4.64 7.77
N PRO A 32 2.58 5.42 7.25
CA PRO A 32 3.34 6.36 8.08
C PRO A 32 2.46 7.45 8.73
N VAL A 33 1.48 7.94 7.97
CA VAL A 33 0.55 8.96 8.47
C VAL A 33 -0.30 8.40 9.61
N LEU A 34 -0.79 7.16 9.49
CA LEU A 34 -1.53 6.50 10.56
C LEU A 34 -0.65 6.22 11.77
N ILE A 35 0.61 5.78 11.59
CA ILE A 35 1.55 5.58 12.72
C ILE A 35 1.67 6.88 13.51
N GLY A 36 1.98 8.00 12.85
CA GLY A 36 2.11 9.28 13.52
C GLY A 36 0.81 9.74 14.21
N THR A 37 -0.33 9.52 13.59
CA THR A 37 -1.62 9.88 14.17
C THR A 37 -1.95 9.03 15.38
N PHE A 38 -1.73 7.73 15.33
CA PHE A 38 -2.01 6.82 16.45
C PHE A 38 -1.09 7.09 17.64
N ILE A 39 0.18 7.49 17.42
CA ILE A 39 1.06 7.98 18.48
C ILE A 39 0.49 9.23 19.15
N ASN A 40 0.04 10.21 18.36
CA ASN A 40 -0.55 11.44 18.89
C ASN A 40 -1.88 11.21 19.63
N LEU A 41 -2.61 10.16 19.26
CA LEU A 41 -3.83 9.74 19.98
C LEU A 41 -3.52 8.96 21.27
N GLY A 42 -2.25 8.67 21.55
CA GLY A 42 -1.83 7.96 22.76
C GLY A 42 -2.15 6.47 22.77
N PHE A 43 -2.25 5.83 21.57
CA PHE A 43 -2.43 4.39 21.50
C PHE A 43 -1.17 3.66 21.97
N ASP A 44 -1.35 2.42 22.43
CA ASP A 44 -0.24 1.61 22.94
C ASP A 44 0.81 1.33 21.84
N GLU A 45 2.09 1.61 22.16
CA GLU A 45 3.19 1.49 21.20
C GLU A 45 3.35 0.08 20.63
N SER A 46 2.95 -0.95 21.36
CA SER A 46 3.06 -2.34 20.93
C SER A 46 2.13 -2.71 19.76
N ILE A 47 1.02 -1.95 19.58
CA ILE A 47 0.01 -2.24 18.55
C ILE A 47 -0.01 -1.20 17.42
N ILE A 48 0.52 0.01 17.62
CA ILE A 48 0.40 1.14 16.68
C ILE A 48 0.75 0.74 15.24
N VAL A 49 1.90 0.10 15.06
CA VAL A 49 2.40 -0.22 13.71
C VAL A 49 1.52 -1.26 13.02
N HIS A 50 1.10 -2.30 13.76
CA HIS A 50 0.22 -3.34 13.25
C HIS A 50 -1.17 -2.78 12.90
N LEU A 51 -1.71 -1.93 13.77
CA LEU A 51 -2.99 -1.26 13.56
C LEU A 51 -2.93 -0.33 12.33
N ALA A 52 -1.83 0.40 12.15
CA ALA A 52 -1.62 1.27 10.99
C ALA A 52 -1.53 0.48 9.68
N ILE A 53 -0.79 -0.63 9.67
CA ILE A 53 -0.66 -1.49 8.50
C ILE A 53 -2.01 -2.14 8.15
N GLY A 54 -2.69 -2.76 9.12
CA GLY A 54 -3.98 -3.41 8.92
C GLY A 54 -5.05 -2.42 8.42
N THR A 55 -5.12 -1.23 9.02
CA THR A 55 -6.04 -0.16 8.60
C THR A 55 -5.70 0.35 7.20
N ALA A 56 -4.42 0.59 6.88
CA ALA A 56 -3.99 1.06 5.57
C ALA A 56 -4.32 0.05 4.46
N ILE A 57 -4.03 -1.26 4.68
CA ILE A 57 -4.39 -2.31 3.73
C ILE A 57 -5.91 -2.34 3.50
N SER A 58 -6.71 -2.17 4.55
CA SER A 58 -8.16 -2.12 4.44
C SER A 58 -8.64 -0.92 3.61
N CYS A 59 -8.01 0.25 3.76
CA CYS A 59 -8.29 1.41 2.90
C CYS A 59 -7.99 1.11 1.42
N ILE A 60 -6.97 0.29 1.14
CA ILE A 60 -6.61 -0.09 -0.24
C ILE A 60 -7.69 -0.94 -0.91
N ILE A 61 -8.58 -1.61 -0.18
CA ILE A 61 -9.71 -2.33 -0.80
C ILE A 61 -10.52 -1.35 -1.66
N PHE A 62 -10.87 -0.21 -1.12
CA PHE A 62 -11.71 0.79 -1.81
C PHE A 62 -10.96 1.49 -2.95
N THR A 63 -9.75 1.96 -2.68
CA THR A 63 -8.93 2.64 -3.69
C THR A 63 -8.47 1.69 -4.78
N GLY A 64 -8.12 0.45 -4.43
CA GLY A 64 -7.69 -0.61 -5.35
C GLY A 64 -8.83 -1.07 -6.27
N LEU A 65 -10.04 -1.26 -5.75
CA LEU A 65 -11.22 -1.59 -6.57
C LEU A 65 -11.53 -0.48 -7.58
N SER A 66 -11.47 0.78 -7.15
CA SER A 66 -11.68 1.93 -8.04
C SER A 66 -10.62 1.98 -9.15
N SER A 67 -9.34 1.81 -8.80
CA SER A 67 -8.23 1.78 -9.75
C SER A 67 -8.33 0.60 -10.72
N ALA A 68 -8.54 -0.61 -10.21
CA ALA A 68 -8.69 -1.83 -11.03
C ALA A 68 -9.86 -1.71 -12.02
N ASN A 69 -11.00 -1.16 -11.59
CA ASN A 69 -12.15 -0.95 -12.45
C ASN A 69 -11.84 0.06 -13.58
N THR A 70 -11.10 1.13 -13.27
CA THR A 70 -10.67 2.12 -14.28
C THR A 70 -9.74 1.48 -15.31
N HIS A 71 -8.77 0.69 -14.87
CA HIS A 71 -7.85 -0.03 -15.77
C HIS A 71 -8.54 -1.13 -16.58
N ARG A 72 -9.54 -1.81 -15.98
CA ARG A 72 -10.39 -2.77 -16.69
C ARG A 72 -11.17 -2.11 -17.84
N LYS A 73 -11.79 -0.95 -17.60
CA LYS A 73 -12.52 -0.20 -18.63
C LYS A 73 -11.61 0.26 -19.78
N LYS A 74 -10.32 0.49 -19.49
CA LYS A 74 -9.31 0.86 -20.48
C LYS A 74 -8.61 -0.33 -21.14
N ASN A 75 -9.08 -1.57 -20.90
CA ASN A 75 -8.49 -2.81 -21.40
C ASN A 75 -6.97 -2.94 -21.15
N SER A 76 -6.48 -2.38 -20.04
CA SER A 76 -5.05 -2.39 -19.67
C SER A 76 -4.65 -3.51 -18.71
N ILE A 77 -5.58 -4.39 -18.34
CA ILE A 77 -5.31 -5.56 -17.48
C ILE A 77 -5.04 -6.78 -18.34
N ASP A 78 -3.87 -7.38 -18.17
CA ASP A 78 -3.52 -8.67 -18.78
C ASP A 78 -3.96 -9.79 -17.83
N PHE A 79 -5.11 -10.42 -18.13
CA PHE A 79 -5.69 -11.46 -17.29
C PHE A 79 -4.89 -12.78 -17.28
N ASP A 80 -4.14 -13.07 -18.31
CA ASP A 80 -3.37 -14.31 -18.42
C ASP A 80 -2.18 -14.28 -17.45
N HIS A 81 -1.52 -13.12 -17.33
CA HIS A 81 -0.47 -12.93 -16.33
C HIS A 81 -1.02 -12.63 -14.94
N PHE A 82 -2.19 -11.97 -14.83
CA PHE A 82 -2.85 -11.67 -13.55
C PHE A 82 -3.24 -12.92 -12.78
N ARG A 83 -3.94 -13.88 -13.41
CA ARG A 83 -4.55 -15.03 -12.73
C ARG A 83 -3.55 -15.86 -11.91
N PRO A 84 -2.41 -16.33 -12.46
CA PRO A 84 -1.46 -17.12 -11.67
C PRO A 84 -0.82 -16.30 -10.55
N VAL A 85 -0.54 -15.02 -10.76
CA VAL A 85 0.02 -14.13 -9.75
C VAL A 85 -0.99 -13.88 -8.62
N ALA A 86 -2.26 -13.66 -8.95
CA ALA A 86 -3.32 -13.44 -7.97
C ALA A 86 -3.52 -14.63 -7.04
N ILE A 87 -3.42 -15.87 -7.55
CA ILE A 87 -3.46 -17.08 -6.71
C ILE A 87 -2.34 -17.06 -5.68
N GLY A 88 -1.12 -16.76 -6.10
CA GLY A 88 0.01 -16.63 -5.19
C GLY A 88 -0.18 -15.52 -4.15
N ILE A 89 -0.67 -14.37 -4.60
CA ILE A 89 -0.95 -13.21 -3.73
C ILE A 89 -1.89 -13.57 -2.58
N ILE A 90 -2.95 -14.35 -2.83
CA ILE A 90 -3.90 -14.77 -1.80
C ILE A 90 -3.18 -15.44 -0.62
N PHE A 91 -2.37 -16.44 -0.92
CA PHE A 91 -1.61 -17.16 0.11
C PHE A 91 -0.51 -16.29 0.72
N GLY A 92 0.19 -15.52 -0.12
CA GLY A 92 1.26 -14.63 0.33
C GLY A 92 0.75 -13.52 1.25
N ALA A 93 -0.36 -12.86 0.91
CA ALA A 93 -0.91 -11.77 1.72
C ALA A 93 -1.43 -12.25 3.08
N LEU A 94 -2.11 -13.41 3.12
CA LEU A 94 -2.50 -14.03 4.38
C LEU A 94 -1.27 -14.36 5.24
N ALA A 95 -0.30 -15.09 4.69
CA ALA A 95 0.92 -15.45 5.40
C ALA A 95 1.70 -14.21 5.87
N GLY A 96 1.77 -13.17 5.04
CA GLY A 96 2.44 -11.91 5.38
C GLY A 96 1.76 -11.18 6.53
N ALA A 97 0.44 -11.11 6.58
CA ALA A 97 -0.30 -10.51 7.68
C ALA A 97 -0.06 -11.27 9.01
N PHE A 98 -0.18 -12.59 9.00
CA PHE A 98 0.12 -13.41 10.19
C PHE A 98 1.59 -13.32 10.63
N PHE A 99 2.52 -13.23 9.70
CA PHE A 99 3.92 -13.04 9.99
C PHE A 99 4.21 -11.66 10.58
N ALA A 100 3.61 -10.62 10.02
CA ALA A 100 3.81 -9.25 10.47
C ALA A 100 3.44 -9.05 11.94
N VAL A 101 2.34 -9.64 12.40
CA VAL A 101 1.89 -9.49 13.79
C VAL A 101 2.78 -10.21 14.82
N GLN A 102 3.66 -11.10 14.36
CA GLN A 102 4.66 -11.75 15.22
C GLN A 102 5.95 -10.94 15.34
N ILE A 103 6.16 -9.97 14.48
CA ILE A 103 7.32 -9.07 14.51
C ILE A 103 7.02 -7.90 15.45
N LYS A 104 7.98 -7.54 16.29
CA LYS A 104 7.84 -6.35 17.15
C LYS A 104 7.60 -5.10 16.27
N GLY A 105 6.66 -4.24 16.69
CA GLY A 105 6.28 -3.03 15.94
C GLY A 105 7.47 -2.15 15.54
N LEU A 106 8.49 -2.03 16.42
CA LEU A 106 9.72 -1.30 16.11
C LEU A 106 10.46 -1.83 14.88
N PHE A 107 10.62 -3.15 14.74
CA PHE A 107 11.29 -3.74 13.57
C PHE A 107 10.46 -3.54 12.29
N LEU A 108 9.13 -3.64 12.36
CA LEU A 108 8.26 -3.33 11.24
C LEU A 108 8.38 -1.86 10.84
N LYS A 109 8.33 -0.94 11.80
CA LYS A 109 8.48 0.50 11.58
C LYS A 109 9.80 0.82 10.88
N ILE A 110 10.91 0.27 11.38
CA ILE A 110 12.23 0.44 10.75
C ILE A 110 12.26 -0.16 9.33
N SER A 111 11.68 -1.34 9.15
CA SER A 111 11.62 -1.99 7.82
C SER A 111 10.82 -1.15 6.82
N ILE A 112 9.70 -0.57 7.24
CA ILE A 112 8.90 0.35 6.42
C ILE A 112 9.69 1.62 6.11
N ALA A 113 10.38 2.20 7.11
CA ALA A 113 11.19 3.40 6.91
C ALA A 113 12.31 3.16 5.88
N ILE A 114 13.07 2.07 6.04
CA ILE A 114 14.12 1.68 5.09
C ILE A 114 13.53 1.46 3.69
N PHE A 115 12.40 0.77 3.59
CA PHE A 115 11.76 0.49 2.31
C PHE A 115 11.33 1.79 1.60
N ILE A 116 10.70 2.72 2.32
CA ILE A 116 10.31 4.04 1.80
C ILE A 116 11.54 4.84 1.34
N MET A 117 12.64 4.79 2.11
CA MET A 117 13.90 5.42 1.76
C MET A 117 14.46 4.88 0.43
N VAL A 118 14.51 3.56 0.30
CA VAL A 118 14.99 2.88 -0.92
C VAL A 118 14.12 3.24 -2.13
N VAL A 119 12.80 3.25 -1.97
CA VAL A 119 11.89 3.66 -3.04
C VAL A 119 12.09 5.13 -3.40
N GLY A 120 12.30 6.00 -2.43
CA GLY A 120 12.63 7.42 -2.65
C GLY A 120 13.92 7.60 -3.47
N ILE A 121 14.98 6.87 -3.12
CA ILE A 121 16.25 6.86 -3.86
C ILE A 121 16.03 6.34 -5.29
N GLN A 122 15.31 5.24 -5.45
CA GLN A 122 15.01 4.65 -6.74
C GLN A 122 14.30 5.64 -7.68
N ILE A 123 13.36 6.40 -7.16
CA ILE A 123 12.60 7.39 -7.93
C ILE A 123 13.49 8.59 -8.29
N LEU A 124 14.28 9.08 -7.33
CA LEU A 124 15.13 10.26 -7.53
C LEU A 124 16.17 10.04 -8.62
N PHE A 125 16.79 8.86 -8.63
CA PHE A 125 17.87 8.50 -9.56
C PHE A 125 17.40 7.73 -10.80
N ASP A 126 16.09 7.60 -11.02
CA ASP A 126 15.53 6.82 -12.15
C ASP A 126 16.12 5.40 -12.24
N LEU A 127 16.43 4.78 -11.11
CA LEU A 127 16.99 3.44 -11.07
C LEU A 127 15.94 2.44 -11.54
N SER A 128 15.79 2.29 -12.85
CA SER A 128 14.96 1.22 -13.41
C SER A 128 15.80 -0.06 -13.42
N PHE A 129 15.35 -1.06 -12.69
CA PHE A 129 15.90 -2.41 -12.87
C PHE A 129 15.58 -2.85 -14.29
N SER A 130 16.60 -2.77 -15.17
CA SER A 130 16.54 -3.38 -16.49
C SER A 130 16.54 -4.89 -16.31
N SER A 131 15.35 -5.46 -16.21
CA SER A 131 15.25 -6.90 -16.05
C SER A 131 15.24 -7.55 -17.43
N LYS A 132 16.09 -8.57 -17.61
CA LYS A 132 16.02 -9.46 -18.77
C LYS A 132 14.60 -10.03 -18.83
N ARG A 133 14.01 -10.11 -20.02
CA ARG A 133 12.70 -10.73 -20.19
C ARG A 133 12.70 -12.14 -19.61
N ILE A 134 11.80 -12.34 -18.65
CA ILE A 134 11.61 -13.62 -17.98
C ILE A 134 10.38 -14.28 -18.63
N HIS A 135 10.46 -15.56 -18.92
CA HIS A 135 9.33 -16.38 -19.36
C HIS A 135 9.00 -17.40 -18.26
N PRO A 136 8.32 -16.99 -17.19
CA PRO A 136 7.98 -17.90 -16.12
C PRO A 136 6.88 -18.86 -16.57
N ASN A 137 6.96 -20.10 -16.09
CA ASN A 137 5.82 -20.99 -16.13
C ASN A 137 4.81 -20.59 -15.05
N LYS A 138 3.61 -21.15 -15.08
CA LYS A 138 2.52 -20.87 -14.15
C LYS A 138 2.96 -20.95 -12.66
N ASN A 139 3.77 -21.98 -12.31
CA ASN A 139 4.23 -22.16 -10.92
C ASN A 139 5.18 -21.04 -10.46
N LYS A 140 6.07 -20.59 -11.33
CA LYS A 140 6.96 -19.45 -11.01
C LYS A 140 6.18 -18.15 -10.84
N SER A 141 5.10 -17.95 -11.62
CA SER A 141 4.22 -16.80 -11.46
C SER A 141 3.41 -16.85 -10.15
N ILE A 142 2.95 -18.03 -9.73
CA ILE A 142 2.30 -18.20 -8.43
C ILE A 142 3.30 -17.90 -7.31
N PHE A 143 4.52 -18.43 -7.38
CA PHE A 143 5.56 -18.16 -6.38
C PHE A 143 5.90 -16.66 -6.31
N ALA A 144 6.08 -15.99 -7.45
CA ALA A 144 6.31 -14.55 -7.49
C ALA A 144 5.12 -13.78 -6.86
N GLY A 145 3.89 -14.18 -7.17
CA GLY A 145 2.69 -13.64 -6.54
C GLY A 145 2.67 -13.82 -5.02
N SER A 146 3.11 -14.99 -4.53
CA SER A 146 3.19 -15.24 -3.07
C SER A 146 4.20 -14.31 -2.41
N VAL A 147 5.36 -14.09 -3.01
CA VAL A 147 6.36 -13.16 -2.49
C VAL A 147 5.85 -11.72 -2.53
N ILE A 148 5.21 -11.30 -3.63
CA ILE A 148 4.63 -9.98 -3.77
C ILE A 148 3.54 -9.74 -2.73
N GLY A 149 2.62 -10.70 -2.57
CA GLY A 149 1.54 -10.63 -1.58
C GLY A 149 2.06 -10.57 -0.15
N PHE A 150 3.05 -11.41 0.17
CA PHE A 150 3.69 -11.45 1.49
C PHE A 150 4.34 -10.11 1.85
N LEU A 151 5.24 -9.61 1.01
CA LEU A 151 5.92 -8.35 1.26
C LEU A 151 4.95 -7.16 1.30
N SER A 152 3.93 -7.17 0.45
CA SER A 152 2.91 -6.13 0.43
C SER A 152 2.10 -6.09 1.71
N ALA A 153 1.71 -7.26 2.25
CA ALA A 153 0.96 -7.35 3.49
C ALA A 153 1.83 -6.96 4.71
N VAL A 154 3.10 -7.37 4.74
CA VAL A 154 4.03 -7.00 5.83
C VAL A 154 4.28 -5.49 5.88
N LEU A 155 4.40 -4.85 4.72
CA LEU A 155 4.73 -3.41 4.63
C LEU A 155 3.49 -2.50 4.56
N GLY A 156 2.29 -3.06 4.45
CA GLY A 156 1.05 -2.26 4.37
C GLY A 156 0.83 -1.57 3.02
N ILE A 157 1.31 -2.14 1.92
CA ILE A 157 1.28 -1.51 0.60
C ILE A 157 0.45 -2.31 -0.42
N GLY A 158 -0.11 -1.60 -1.42
CA GLY A 158 -0.99 -2.20 -2.44
C GLY A 158 -0.28 -3.00 -3.53
N GLY A 159 0.97 -3.40 -3.33
CA GLY A 159 1.69 -4.27 -4.26
C GLY A 159 2.24 -3.59 -5.53
N GLY A 160 1.81 -2.38 -5.87
CA GLY A 160 2.23 -1.67 -7.07
C GLY A 160 3.74 -1.55 -7.23
N THR A 161 4.43 -1.30 -6.14
CA THR A 161 5.89 -1.16 -6.09
C THR A 161 6.62 -2.45 -6.49
N PHE A 162 6.06 -3.61 -6.18
CA PHE A 162 6.66 -4.91 -6.51
C PHE A 162 6.13 -5.50 -7.81
N SER A 163 4.81 -5.41 -8.04
CA SER A 163 4.18 -6.09 -9.17
C SER A 163 4.38 -5.36 -10.50
N VAL A 164 4.50 -4.03 -10.54
CA VAL A 164 4.79 -3.30 -11.78
C VAL A 164 6.15 -3.71 -12.36
N PRO A 165 7.28 -3.69 -11.62
CA PRO A 165 8.56 -4.19 -12.12
C PRO A 165 8.50 -5.65 -12.56
N TYR A 166 7.76 -6.49 -11.81
CA TYR A 166 7.60 -7.90 -12.16
C TYR A 166 6.89 -8.05 -13.52
N PHE A 167 5.73 -7.43 -13.73
CA PHE A 167 5.03 -7.52 -15.02
C PHE A 167 5.83 -6.90 -16.17
N LYS A 168 6.58 -5.85 -15.89
CA LYS A 168 7.51 -5.27 -16.87
C LYS A 168 8.58 -6.28 -17.29
N SER A 169 9.09 -7.07 -16.34
CA SER A 169 10.09 -8.12 -16.63
C SER A 169 9.52 -9.28 -17.46
N LEU A 170 8.20 -9.48 -17.44
CA LEU A 170 7.52 -10.42 -18.32
C LEU A 170 7.32 -9.90 -19.76
N GLY A 171 7.69 -8.65 -20.01
CA GLY A 171 7.59 -8.03 -21.34
C GLY A 171 6.27 -7.28 -21.59
N LEU A 172 5.43 -7.10 -20.57
CA LEU A 172 4.24 -6.27 -20.70
C LEU A 172 4.62 -4.80 -20.92
N SER A 173 3.79 -4.09 -21.66
CA SER A 173 3.91 -2.63 -21.77
C SER A 173 3.77 -1.97 -20.40
N LEU A 174 4.30 -0.76 -20.23
CA LEU A 174 4.17 -0.03 -18.96
C LEU A 174 2.71 0.13 -18.55
N THR A 175 1.82 0.50 -19.47
CA THR A 175 0.39 0.67 -19.23
C THR A 175 -0.27 -0.64 -18.78
N SER A 176 0.05 -1.77 -19.45
CA SER A 176 -0.47 -3.08 -19.06
C SER A 176 0.10 -3.56 -17.73
N SER A 177 1.38 -3.29 -17.46
CA SER A 177 2.01 -3.60 -16.17
C SER A 177 1.33 -2.85 -15.02
N ILE A 178 1.05 -1.56 -15.18
CA ILE A 178 0.35 -0.75 -14.18
C ILE A 178 -1.09 -1.25 -13.99
N GLY A 179 -1.83 -1.50 -15.08
CA GLY A 179 -3.21 -1.97 -15.02
C GLY A 179 -3.32 -3.34 -14.35
N THR A 180 -2.45 -4.28 -14.72
CA THR A 180 -2.42 -5.62 -14.13
C THR A 180 -1.99 -5.58 -12.66
N SER A 181 -1.06 -4.70 -12.32
CA SER A 181 -0.64 -4.44 -10.94
C SER A 181 -1.76 -3.84 -10.09
N ALA A 182 -2.53 -2.89 -10.63
CA ALA A 182 -3.69 -2.33 -9.94
C ALA A 182 -4.74 -3.42 -9.61
N ALA A 183 -4.95 -4.36 -10.53
CA ALA A 183 -5.81 -5.52 -10.27
C ALA A 183 -5.25 -6.43 -9.17
N CYS A 184 -3.92 -6.62 -9.10
CA CYS A 184 -3.26 -7.38 -8.02
C CYS A 184 -3.41 -6.73 -6.64
N GLY A 185 -3.54 -5.41 -6.58
CA GLY A 185 -3.78 -4.68 -5.33
C GLY A 185 -5.07 -5.12 -4.61
N VAL A 186 -6.09 -5.54 -5.36
CA VAL A 186 -7.37 -5.96 -4.79
C VAL A 186 -7.24 -7.25 -3.94
N PRO A 187 -6.71 -8.37 -4.44
CA PRO A 187 -6.53 -9.56 -3.61
C PRO A 187 -5.53 -9.34 -2.48
N ILE A 188 -4.47 -8.52 -2.65
CA ILE A 188 -3.57 -8.15 -1.54
C ILE A 188 -4.39 -7.49 -0.43
N ALA A 189 -5.20 -6.49 -0.77
CA ALA A 189 -5.96 -5.73 0.20
C ALA A 189 -7.02 -6.60 0.90
N ILE A 190 -7.78 -7.40 0.18
CA ILE A 190 -8.83 -8.25 0.77
C ILE A 190 -8.21 -9.29 1.71
N PHE A 191 -7.24 -10.07 1.23
CA PHE A 191 -6.69 -11.18 2.03
C PHE A 191 -5.72 -10.70 3.11
N GLY A 192 -4.99 -9.60 2.88
CA GLY A 192 -4.21 -8.93 3.92
C GLY A 192 -5.11 -8.41 5.05
N THR A 193 -6.18 -7.69 4.72
CA THR A 193 -7.20 -7.24 5.69
C THR A 193 -7.75 -8.38 6.50
N PHE A 194 -8.16 -9.47 5.84
CA PHE A 194 -8.69 -10.65 6.50
C PHE A 194 -7.66 -11.27 7.46
N GLY A 195 -6.39 -11.35 7.06
CA GLY A 195 -5.30 -11.80 7.94
C GLY A 195 -5.14 -10.91 9.18
N TYR A 196 -5.15 -9.58 9.03
CA TYR A 196 -5.05 -8.65 10.16
C TYR A 196 -6.28 -8.65 11.08
N ILE A 197 -7.48 -8.90 10.54
CA ILE A 197 -8.68 -9.10 11.37
C ILE A 197 -8.49 -10.33 12.27
N ILE A 198 -8.19 -11.49 11.67
CA ILE A 198 -8.07 -12.74 12.41
C ILE A 198 -6.94 -12.66 13.44
N ALA A 199 -5.78 -12.12 13.05
CA ALA A 199 -4.63 -12.02 13.93
C ALA A 199 -4.86 -11.09 15.13
N GLY A 200 -5.79 -10.15 15.03
CA GLY A 200 -6.11 -9.19 16.08
C GLY A 200 -7.29 -9.58 16.98
N THR A 201 -8.01 -10.67 16.72
CA THR A 201 -9.28 -11.00 17.43
C THR A 201 -9.14 -11.18 18.94
N ASN A 202 -7.96 -11.60 19.42
CA ASN A 202 -7.71 -11.90 20.84
C ASN A 202 -6.85 -10.84 21.54
N ILE A 203 -6.64 -9.69 20.93
CA ILE A 203 -5.78 -8.63 21.47
C ILE A 203 -6.64 -7.64 22.27
N MET A 204 -6.54 -7.68 23.59
CA MET A 204 -7.38 -6.88 24.51
C MET A 204 -7.01 -5.39 24.58
N ILE A 205 -5.78 -5.02 24.17
CA ILE A 205 -5.27 -3.64 24.24
C ILE A 205 -5.66 -2.80 22.99
N LEU A 206 -6.38 -3.39 22.05
CA LEU A 206 -6.82 -2.66 20.86
C LEU A 206 -7.81 -1.56 21.25
N PRO A 207 -7.74 -0.39 20.59
CA PRO A 207 -8.67 0.70 20.83
C PRO A 207 -10.12 0.26 20.59
N GLU A 208 -11.06 0.90 21.28
CA GLU A 208 -12.47 0.75 20.98
C GLU A 208 -12.75 1.00 19.50
N MET A 209 -13.75 0.33 18.94
CA MET A 209 -14.08 0.37 17.49
C MET A 209 -12.99 -0.22 16.58
N SER A 210 -12.15 -1.11 17.06
CA SER A 210 -11.24 -1.89 16.24
C SER A 210 -11.86 -3.25 15.86
N LEU A 211 -11.63 -3.65 14.61
CA LEU A 211 -11.95 -4.98 14.12
C LEU A 211 -10.62 -5.73 13.86
N GLY A 212 -10.13 -6.46 14.88
CA GLY A 212 -8.75 -6.91 14.88
C GLY A 212 -7.79 -5.71 14.74
N TYR A 213 -6.75 -5.84 13.97
CA TYR A 213 -5.81 -4.74 13.70
C TYR A 213 -6.33 -3.71 12.68
N ILE A 214 -7.63 -3.41 12.68
CA ILE A 214 -8.24 -2.40 11.80
C ILE A 214 -9.02 -1.41 12.66
N TYR A 215 -8.59 -0.17 12.67
CA TYR A 215 -9.28 0.91 13.37
C TYR A 215 -10.37 1.52 12.47
N LEU A 216 -11.64 1.26 12.79
CA LEU A 216 -12.79 1.60 11.94
C LEU A 216 -12.94 3.11 11.69
N PRO A 217 -12.73 4.01 12.67
CA PRO A 217 -12.83 5.45 12.42
C PRO A 217 -11.80 5.92 11.38
N ALA A 218 -10.56 5.40 11.44
CA ALA A 218 -9.54 5.72 10.45
C ALA A 218 -9.86 5.10 9.08
N LEU A 219 -10.32 3.85 9.05
CA LEU A 219 -10.75 3.20 7.81
C LEU A 219 -11.80 4.03 7.09
N LEU A 220 -12.85 4.46 7.78
CA LEU A 220 -13.96 5.24 7.19
C LEU A 220 -13.49 6.63 6.74
N GLY A 221 -12.85 7.38 7.65
CA GLY A 221 -12.38 8.73 7.36
C GLY A 221 -11.41 8.78 6.19
N VAL A 222 -10.37 7.93 6.22
CA VAL A 222 -9.35 7.89 5.17
C VAL A 222 -9.90 7.36 3.85
N SER A 223 -10.69 6.28 3.86
CA SER A 223 -11.19 5.67 2.61
C SER A 223 -12.12 6.59 1.85
N ILE A 224 -13.09 7.19 2.53
CA ILE A 224 -14.07 8.06 1.88
C ILE A 224 -13.37 9.26 1.25
N THR A 225 -12.55 9.97 2.01
CA THR A 225 -11.94 11.22 1.54
C THR A 225 -10.82 10.98 0.54
N SER A 226 -10.03 9.91 0.69
CA SER A 226 -8.94 9.59 -0.24
C SER A 226 -9.44 9.23 -1.65
N ILE A 227 -10.59 8.58 -1.78
CA ILE A 227 -11.20 8.27 -3.10
C ILE A 227 -11.47 9.57 -3.88
N PHE A 228 -12.06 10.56 -3.21
CA PHE A 228 -12.39 11.83 -3.85
C PHE A 228 -11.12 12.67 -4.12
N SER A 229 -10.23 12.79 -3.16
CA SER A 229 -9.03 13.62 -3.27
C SER A 229 -7.98 13.06 -4.24
N ALA A 230 -7.92 11.73 -4.42
CA ALA A 230 -7.01 11.10 -5.38
C ALA A 230 -7.24 11.57 -6.83
N LYS A 231 -8.50 11.87 -7.20
CA LYS A 231 -8.80 12.45 -8.51
C LYS A 231 -8.13 13.81 -8.70
N TYR A 232 -8.26 14.69 -7.71
CA TYR A 232 -7.63 16.01 -7.75
C TYR A 232 -6.09 15.92 -7.72
N GLY A 233 -5.55 14.94 -7.00
CA GLY A 233 -4.12 14.65 -7.01
C GLY A 233 -3.62 14.23 -8.40
N ALA A 234 -4.34 13.35 -9.08
CA ALA A 234 -4.03 12.94 -10.44
C ALA A 234 -4.10 14.10 -11.42
N ASP A 235 -5.13 14.95 -11.32
CA ASP A 235 -5.26 16.15 -12.14
C ASP A 235 -4.06 17.11 -11.90
N LEU A 236 -3.66 17.33 -10.65
CA LEU A 236 -2.51 18.18 -10.30
C LEU A 236 -1.20 17.63 -10.88
N ALA A 237 -1.03 16.30 -10.93
CA ALA A 237 0.13 15.67 -11.52
C ALA A 237 0.30 16.01 -13.02
N HIS A 238 -0.78 16.24 -13.74
CA HIS A 238 -0.74 16.61 -15.15
C HIS A 238 -0.24 18.05 -15.41
N TYR A 239 -0.34 18.93 -14.40
CA TYR A 239 0.20 20.31 -14.49
C TYR A 239 1.68 20.40 -14.12
N LEU A 240 2.24 19.36 -13.52
CA LEU A 240 3.64 19.35 -13.09
C LEU A 240 4.54 18.64 -14.11
N SER A 241 5.77 19.14 -14.26
CA SER A 241 6.76 18.42 -15.06
C SER A 241 7.12 17.07 -14.38
N GLN A 242 7.46 16.07 -15.17
CA GLN A 242 7.85 14.76 -14.63
C GLN A 242 9.02 14.86 -13.64
N THR A 243 9.96 15.75 -13.90
CA THR A 243 11.11 16.00 -13.01
C THR A 243 10.66 16.60 -11.68
N THR A 244 9.75 17.57 -11.71
CA THR A 244 9.20 18.19 -10.49
C THR A 244 8.42 17.17 -9.67
N LEU A 245 7.57 16.38 -10.33
CA LEU A 245 6.78 15.33 -9.68
C LEU A 245 7.66 14.30 -8.98
N LYS A 246 8.71 13.80 -9.65
CA LYS A 246 9.68 12.87 -9.08
C LYS A 246 10.41 13.45 -7.86
N ARG A 247 10.86 14.71 -7.95
CA ARG A 247 11.54 15.39 -6.84
C ARG A 247 10.62 15.56 -5.63
N LEU A 248 9.39 16.01 -5.84
CA LEU A 248 8.39 16.17 -4.77
C LEU A 248 8.13 14.82 -4.07
N MET A 249 7.95 13.77 -4.87
CA MET A 249 7.71 12.43 -4.38
C MET A 249 8.90 11.88 -3.57
N ALA A 250 10.12 12.00 -4.11
CA ALA A 250 11.33 11.56 -3.41
C ALA A 250 11.54 12.35 -2.11
N SER A 251 11.36 13.69 -2.15
CA SER A 251 11.46 14.53 -0.94
C SER A 251 10.45 14.12 0.12
N TRP A 252 9.20 13.86 -0.26
CA TRP A 252 8.17 13.37 0.64
C TRP A 252 8.55 12.04 1.29
N PHE A 253 9.07 11.09 0.50
CA PHE A 253 9.51 9.80 1.03
C PHE A 253 10.71 9.91 1.97
N PHE A 254 11.66 10.80 1.70
CA PHE A 254 12.76 11.07 2.62
C PHE A 254 12.27 11.67 3.93
N ILE A 255 11.38 12.67 3.88
CA ILE A 255 10.79 13.28 5.09
C ILE A 255 10.07 12.23 5.93
N ILE A 256 9.22 11.42 5.32
CA ILE A 256 8.48 10.36 6.02
C ILE A 256 9.42 9.29 6.58
N SER A 257 10.41 8.86 5.81
CA SER A 257 11.37 7.86 6.27
C SER A 257 12.15 8.36 7.49
N ILE A 258 12.68 9.59 7.44
CA ILE A 258 13.37 10.21 8.56
C ILE A 258 12.43 10.35 9.77
N TYR A 259 11.19 10.79 9.55
CA TYR A 259 10.19 10.88 10.61
C TYR A 259 9.98 9.53 11.32
N LEU A 260 9.82 8.43 10.56
CA LEU A 260 9.64 7.10 11.13
C LEU A 260 10.86 6.58 11.92
N PHE A 261 12.07 7.07 11.60
CA PHE A 261 13.26 6.75 12.40
C PHE A 261 13.34 7.54 13.71
N LEU A 262 12.79 8.75 13.74
CA LEU A 262 12.86 9.64 14.91
C LEU A 262 11.76 9.37 15.95
N VAL A 263 10.62 8.89 15.50
CA VAL A 263 9.43 8.57 16.30
C VAL A 263 9.35 7.07 16.55
#